data_36b27318692053db5aee39e9a5de6b51
#
_entry.id   36b27318692053db5aee39e9a5de6b51
#
_cell.length_a   1.000
_cell.length_b   1.000
_cell.length_c   1.000
_cell.angle_alpha   90.00
_cell.angle_beta   90.00
_cell.angle_gamma   90.00
#
_symmetry.space_group_name_H-M   'P 1'
#
loop_
_entity.id
_entity.type
_entity.pdbx_description
1 polymer ?
#
loop_
_entity_poly.entity_id
_entity_poly.type
_entity_poly.pdbx_seq_one_letter_code
_entity_poly.pdbx_strand_id
1 'polypeptide(L)'
;MKPLPTRYSGIMPQKGWPGRNLRFLRHRVVPGMFRRLDGNVLEPVLAPPESGKVRITWIGHASFFLQFAGHSVIVDPNWAKWHGPVKRQRQPGLNLLGVPEVDLVLVTHAHFDHLHKPSLKILQARQGIVVPKGSASLVRRLGFPATHEMRIWDELNFGHLGIIHTPSHHWGARFIHDTHRDYGGYIVRAGEKSVFHCGDSAYFDGFSEIGKRHDIDIALMPIGAYESPSGRDVHMNPEEAVRAFADLGAKVLIPMHYGTFPLGNEPHEEPVERLLMEADRLGISEKVLIPEEGVGIEW
;
A
#
# COMPACT_ATOMS: atom_id res chain seq x y z
N MET A 1 -20.99 10.30 -18.13
CA MET A 1 -19.85 9.72 -17.37
C MET A 1 -18.93 9.05 -18.36
N LYS A 2 -17.68 9.47 -18.49
CA LYS A 2 -16.69 8.66 -19.23
C LYS A 2 -16.42 7.41 -18.38
N PRO A 3 -16.44 6.20 -18.96
CA PRO A 3 -16.05 5.02 -18.21
C PRO A 3 -14.63 5.21 -17.68
N LEU A 4 -14.38 4.82 -16.43
CA LEU A 4 -13.04 4.74 -15.87
C LEU A 4 -12.17 3.94 -16.84
N PRO A 5 -10.92 4.37 -17.11
CA PRO A 5 -10.05 3.65 -18.02
C PRO A 5 -9.84 2.24 -17.47
N THR A 6 -10.42 1.27 -18.15
CA THR A 6 -10.36 -0.14 -17.77
C THR A 6 -8.97 -0.76 -17.93
N ARG A 7 -8.02 -0.02 -18.51
CA ARG A 7 -6.62 -0.42 -18.66
C ARG A 7 -5.75 0.82 -18.91
N TYR A 8 -4.80 1.08 -18.05
CA TYR A 8 -3.69 1.96 -18.37
C TYR A 8 -2.75 1.21 -19.32
N SER A 9 -2.75 1.58 -20.59
CA SER A 9 -1.88 0.98 -21.60
C SER A 9 -0.46 1.52 -21.45
N GLY A 10 0.34 0.84 -20.64
CA GLY A 10 1.79 0.87 -20.70
C GLY A 10 2.43 2.22 -20.40
N ILE A 11 3.35 2.22 -19.46
CA ILE A 11 4.33 3.30 -19.28
C ILE A 11 5.21 3.32 -20.53
N MET A 12 4.90 4.21 -21.48
CA MET A 12 5.87 4.59 -22.50
C MET A 12 7.00 5.36 -21.81
N PRO A 13 8.28 5.08 -22.12
CA PRO A 13 9.39 5.88 -21.60
C PRO A 13 9.15 7.35 -21.97
N GLN A 14 8.90 8.19 -20.98
CA GLN A 14 8.72 9.63 -21.19
C GLN A 14 10.02 10.25 -21.75
N LYS A 15 9.91 11.34 -22.52
CA LYS A 15 11.07 12.11 -23.01
C LYS A 15 12.07 12.36 -21.87
N GLY A 16 13.37 12.07 -22.12
CA GLY A 16 14.43 12.24 -21.11
C GLY A 16 14.61 11.05 -20.15
N TRP A 17 13.94 9.91 -20.38
CA TRP A 17 14.04 8.71 -19.56
C TRP A 17 15.47 8.28 -19.19
N PRO A 18 16.47 8.23 -20.09
CA PRO A 18 17.84 7.84 -19.70
C PRO A 18 18.48 8.80 -18.71
N GLY A 19 18.35 10.11 -18.92
CA GLY A 19 18.95 11.13 -18.04
C GLY A 19 18.29 11.16 -16.65
N ARG A 20 16.97 10.98 -16.58
CA ARG A 20 16.22 10.91 -15.30
C ARG A 20 16.60 9.67 -14.51
N ASN A 21 16.71 8.52 -15.15
CA ASN A 21 17.14 7.28 -14.49
C ASN A 21 18.60 7.36 -14.04
N LEU A 22 19.49 7.96 -14.81
CA LEU A 22 20.89 8.16 -14.41
C LEU A 22 20.98 9.07 -13.17
N ARG A 23 20.21 10.17 -13.13
CA ARG A 23 20.12 11.05 -11.96
C ARG A 23 19.62 10.29 -10.74
N PHE A 24 18.54 9.54 -10.88
CA PHE A 24 17.97 8.69 -9.82
C PHE A 24 18.98 7.67 -9.29
N LEU A 25 19.65 6.94 -10.19
CA LEU A 25 20.69 5.98 -9.81
C LEU A 25 21.80 6.65 -9.01
N ARG A 26 22.33 7.78 -9.52
CA ARG A 26 23.47 8.48 -8.90
C ARG A 26 23.12 9.12 -7.56
N HIS A 27 21.93 9.72 -7.41
CA HIS A 27 21.60 10.55 -6.25
C HIS A 27 20.72 9.83 -5.22
N ARG A 28 20.06 8.71 -5.58
CA ARG A 28 19.19 7.96 -4.67
C ARG A 28 19.62 6.52 -4.48
N VAL A 29 19.79 5.77 -5.56
CA VAL A 29 20.07 4.34 -5.46
C VAL A 29 21.47 4.11 -4.90
N VAL A 30 22.52 4.69 -5.52
CA VAL A 30 23.91 4.46 -5.08
C VAL A 30 24.14 4.95 -3.65
N PRO A 31 23.77 6.15 -3.21
CA PRO A 31 23.91 6.54 -1.81
C PRO A 31 23.09 5.66 -0.87
N GLY A 32 21.88 5.30 -1.28
CA GLY A 32 20.99 4.40 -0.51
C GLY A 32 21.60 3.02 -0.23
N MET A 33 22.43 2.49 -1.16
CA MET A 33 23.09 1.18 -0.98
C MET A 33 24.01 1.15 0.25
N PHE A 34 24.61 2.28 0.62
CA PHE A 34 25.56 2.42 1.72
C PHE A 34 24.90 2.94 3.01
N ARG A 35 23.65 3.42 2.95
CA ARG A 35 22.91 3.88 4.13
C ARG A 35 22.69 2.71 5.09
N ARG A 36 22.86 2.93 6.40
CA ARG A 36 22.47 1.96 7.42
C ARG A 36 20.94 1.89 7.49
N LEU A 37 20.41 0.70 7.79
CA LEU A 37 18.99 0.54 8.08
C LEU A 37 18.67 1.26 9.39
N ASP A 38 17.67 2.09 9.37
CA ASP A 38 17.15 2.82 10.52
C ASP A 38 15.90 2.11 11.10
N GLY A 39 15.53 2.46 12.34
CA GLY A 39 14.37 1.90 13.04
C GLY A 39 14.60 0.54 13.69
N ASN A 40 13.54 0.02 14.30
CA ASN A 40 13.54 -1.22 15.08
C ASN A 40 12.63 -2.28 14.42
N VAL A 41 12.92 -3.54 14.74
CA VAL A 41 12.04 -4.68 14.43
C VAL A 41 11.35 -5.08 15.72
N LEU A 42 10.03 -4.94 15.77
CA LEU A 42 9.23 -5.28 16.95
C LEU A 42 8.53 -6.63 16.76
N GLU A 43 8.13 -7.26 17.87
CA GLU A 43 7.23 -8.41 17.80
C GLU A 43 5.78 -7.94 17.60
N PRO A 44 4.97 -8.66 16.80
CA PRO A 44 3.58 -8.32 16.63
C PRO A 44 2.80 -8.40 17.94
N VAL A 45 1.92 -7.45 18.17
CA VAL A 45 0.96 -7.54 19.28
C VAL A 45 -0.10 -8.56 18.93
N LEU A 46 -0.14 -9.68 19.66
CA LEU A 46 -1.06 -10.80 19.37
C LEU A 46 -2.45 -10.61 20.00
N ALA A 47 -2.53 -9.84 21.09
CA ALA A 47 -3.82 -9.54 21.72
C ALA A 47 -4.75 -8.81 20.72
N PRO A 48 -6.04 -9.15 20.66
CA PRO A 48 -6.98 -8.42 19.82
C PRO A 48 -7.06 -6.95 20.27
N PRO A 49 -7.41 -6.02 19.35
CA PRO A 49 -7.71 -4.65 19.73
C PRO A 49 -8.94 -4.58 20.65
N GLU A 50 -9.16 -3.47 21.31
CA GLU A 50 -10.39 -3.22 22.06
C GLU A 50 -11.63 -3.41 21.18
N SER A 51 -12.73 -3.85 21.78
CA SER A 51 -13.97 -4.04 21.05
C SER A 51 -14.42 -2.78 20.34
N GLY A 52 -14.81 -2.90 19.06
CA GLY A 52 -15.19 -1.77 18.22
C GLY A 52 -14.02 -0.97 17.66
N LYS A 53 -12.78 -1.38 17.91
CA LYS A 53 -11.57 -0.76 17.34
C LYS A 53 -10.89 -1.64 16.30
N VAL A 54 -10.04 -1.01 15.50
CA VAL A 54 -9.07 -1.66 14.61
C VAL A 54 -7.66 -1.24 15.03
N ARG A 55 -6.74 -2.19 15.12
CA ARG A 55 -5.32 -1.90 15.26
C ARG A 55 -4.65 -1.97 13.91
N ILE A 56 -3.91 -0.91 13.58
CA ILE A 56 -3.18 -0.75 12.33
C ILE A 56 -1.71 -0.68 12.67
N THR A 57 -0.92 -1.63 12.18
CA THR A 57 0.53 -1.64 12.35
C THR A 57 1.22 -1.52 11.01
N TRP A 58 1.99 -0.45 10.83
CA TRP A 58 2.76 -0.23 9.62
C TRP A 58 4.05 -1.05 9.67
N ILE A 59 4.25 -1.90 8.66
CA ILE A 59 5.46 -2.74 8.55
C ILE A 59 6.56 -2.00 7.77
N GLY A 60 6.15 -0.95 7.07
CA GLY A 60 6.97 -0.15 6.17
C GLY A 60 6.49 -0.23 4.73
N HIS A 61 6.81 0.79 3.91
CA HIS A 61 6.34 0.94 2.54
C HIS A 61 4.80 0.96 2.46
N ALA A 62 4.18 0.06 1.70
CA ALA A 62 2.74 -0.14 1.63
C ALA A 62 2.26 -1.35 2.47
N SER A 63 3.13 -1.91 3.32
CA SER A 63 2.83 -3.13 4.08
C SER A 63 2.18 -2.79 5.42
N PHE A 64 0.97 -3.34 5.65
CA PHE A 64 0.23 -3.15 6.90
C PHE A 64 -0.29 -4.46 7.46
N PHE A 65 -0.24 -4.57 8.79
CA PHE A 65 -0.95 -5.59 9.56
C PHE A 65 -2.16 -4.94 10.21
N LEU A 66 -3.35 -5.38 9.81
CA LEU A 66 -4.65 -4.90 10.28
C LEU A 66 -5.26 -5.95 11.19
N GLN A 67 -5.62 -5.57 12.42
CA GLN A 67 -6.27 -6.44 13.39
C GLN A 67 -7.60 -5.83 13.81
N PHE A 68 -8.66 -6.58 13.64
CA PHE A 68 -10.01 -6.26 14.10
C PHE A 68 -10.40 -7.22 15.24
N ALA A 69 -11.54 -7.00 15.91
CA ALA A 69 -12.03 -7.94 16.88
C ALA A 69 -12.34 -9.30 16.21
N GLY A 70 -11.46 -10.28 16.43
CA GLY A 70 -11.60 -11.63 15.89
C GLY A 70 -11.07 -11.86 14.46
N HIS A 71 -10.55 -10.82 13.79
CA HIS A 71 -10.02 -10.93 12.42
C HIS A 71 -8.69 -10.23 12.26
N SER A 72 -7.86 -10.75 11.35
CA SER A 72 -6.58 -10.15 11.01
C SER A 72 -6.23 -10.29 9.53
N VAL A 73 -5.65 -9.24 8.96
CA VAL A 73 -5.31 -9.16 7.54
C VAL A 73 -3.94 -8.52 7.37
N ILE A 74 -3.13 -9.03 6.45
CA ILE A 74 -1.92 -8.35 6.00
C ILE A 74 -2.10 -7.89 4.56
N VAL A 75 -1.79 -6.62 4.30
CA VAL A 75 -1.83 -6.03 2.96
C VAL A 75 -0.40 -5.79 2.47
N ASP A 76 -0.12 -6.14 1.22
CA ASP A 76 1.15 -5.93 0.50
C ASP A 76 2.40 -6.36 1.30
N PRO A 77 2.48 -7.61 1.79
CA PRO A 77 3.53 -8.04 2.70
C PRO A 77 4.92 -8.02 2.07
N ASN A 78 5.77 -7.10 2.52
CA ASN A 78 7.10 -6.90 1.99
C ASN A 78 8.16 -6.69 3.08
N TRP A 79 8.98 -7.71 3.33
CA TRP A 79 10.15 -7.68 4.21
C TRP A 79 11.47 -7.67 3.43
N ALA A 80 11.44 -7.36 2.13
CA ALA A 80 12.63 -7.31 1.30
C ALA A 80 13.67 -6.32 1.86
N LYS A 81 14.92 -6.74 1.83
CA LYS A 81 16.07 -5.84 2.04
C LYS A 81 16.46 -5.12 0.76
N TRP A 82 16.13 -5.71 -0.40
CA TRP A 82 16.50 -5.21 -1.72
C TRP A 82 15.43 -5.50 -2.75
N HIS A 83 15.17 -4.54 -3.62
CA HIS A 83 14.44 -4.71 -4.89
C HIS A 83 15.37 -4.35 -6.05
N GLY A 84 15.99 -5.37 -6.67
CA GLY A 84 17.08 -5.12 -7.61
C GLY A 84 18.19 -4.30 -6.95
N PRO A 85 18.57 -3.13 -7.49
CA PRO A 85 19.59 -2.28 -6.88
C PRO A 85 19.07 -1.39 -5.74
N VAL A 86 17.75 -1.30 -5.55
CA VAL A 86 17.14 -0.43 -4.55
C VAL A 86 17.17 -1.11 -3.18
N LYS A 87 17.91 -0.54 -2.25
CA LYS A 87 18.03 -1.01 -0.88
C LYS A 87 16.96 -0.40 0.01
N ARG A 88 16.38 -1.22 0.88
CA ARG A 88 15.53 -0.75 1.98
C ARG A 88 16.31 0.20 2.89
N GLN A 89 15.70 1.29 3.33
CA GLN A 89 16.34 2.34 4.15
C GLN A 89 15.97 2.23 5.64
N ARG A 90 14.80 1.67 5.94
CA ARG A 90 14.29 1.48 7.31
C ARG A 90 14.02 0.01 7.56
N GLN A 91 14.22 -0.46 8.80
CA GLN A 91 13.89 -1.83 9.17
C GLN A 91 12.41 -2.12 8.92
N PRO A 92 12.02 -3.37 8.58
CA PRO A 92 10.62 -3.74 8.66
C PRO A 92 10.16 -3.65 10.12
N GLY A 93 9.06 -2.95 10.37
CA GLY A 93 8.59 -2.66 11.73
C GLY A 93 8.26 -3.92 12.55
N LEU A 94 7.90 -5.03 11.89
CA LEU A 94 7.58 -6.29 12.56
C LEU A 94 8.54 -7.42 12.19
N ASN A 95 8.80 -8.31 13.17
CA ASN A 95 9.46 -9.58 12.92
C ASN A 95 8.55 -10.49 12.09
N LEU A 96 8.96 -10.84 10.87
CA LEU A 96 8.17 -11.70 9.98
C LEU A 96 7.84 -13.07 10.58
N LEU A 97 8.79 -13.66 11.30
CA LEU A 97 8.61 -14.97 11.93
C LEU A 97 7.70 -14.92 13.16
N GLY A 98 7.52 -13.74 13.76
CA GLY A 98 6.58 -13.49 14.84
C GLY A 98 5.13 -13.22 14.38
N VAL A 99 4.91 -12.98 13.09
CA VAL A 99 3.57 -12.76 12.55
C VAL A 99 2.74 -14.04 12.69
N PRO A 100 1.57 -13.99 13.35
CA PRO A 100 0.72 -15.17 13.52
C PRO A 100 0.06 -15.56 12.19
N GLU A 101 -0.59 -16.73 12.17
CA GLU A 101 -1.52 -17.05 11.09
C GLU A 101 -2.65 -16.00 11.06
N VAL A 102 -2.79 -15.32 9.93
CA VAL A 102 -3.83 -14.30 9.70
C VAL A 102 -5.07 -14.91 9.04
N ASP A 103 -6.17 -14.16 8.94
CA ASP A 103 -7.32 -14.64 8.16
C ASP A 103 -7.04 -14.55 6.66
N LEU A 104 -6.52 -13.42 6.20
CA LEU A 104 -6.22 -13.17 4.79
C LEU A 104 -4.91 -12.43 4.58
N VAL A 105 -4.28 -12.71 3.45
CA VAL A 105 -3.25 -11.86 2.86
C VAL A 105 -3.82 -11.19 1.62
N LEU A 106 -3.67 -9.88 1.49
CA LEU A 106 -4.08 -9.10 0.32
C LEU A 106 -2.87 -8.58 -0.43
N VAL A 107 -2.93 -8.55 -1.76
CA VAL A 107 -1.91 -7.92 -2.62
C VAL A 107 -2.61 -6.99 -3.59
N THR A 108 -2.25 -5.71 -3.58
CA THR A 108 -2.91 -4.67 -4.37
C THR A 108 -2.58 -4.73 -5.86
N HIS A 109 -1.35 -5.11 -6.19
CA HIS A 109 -0.89 -5.28 -7.57
C HIS A 109 0.42 -6.07 -7.65
N ALA A 110 0.90 -6.37 -8.85
CA ALA A 110 1.99 -7.33 -9.04
C ALA A 110 3.40 -6.73 -9.00
N HIS A 111 3.60 -5.44 -8.68
CA HIS A 111 4.93 -4.86 -8.55
C HIS A 111 5.77 -5.56 -7.47
N PHE A 112 7.11 -5.47 -7.59
CA PHE A 112 8.04 -6.22 -6.73
C PHE A 112 8.00 -5.77 -5.27
N ASP A 113 7.69 -4.50 -5.02
CA ASP A 113 7.62 -3.87 -3.72
C ASP A 113 6.26 -4.08 -3.00
N HIS A 114 5.25 -4.63 -3.69
CA HIS A 114 3.96 -5.05 -3.13
C HIS A 114 3.84 -6.58 -3.09
N LEU A 115 4.06 -7.27 -4.20
CA LEU A 115 4.04 -8.73 -4.28
C LEU A 115 5.44 -9.30 -4.05
N HIS A 116 5.88 -9.38 -2.80
CA HIS A 116 7.20 -9.94 -2.43
C HIS A 116 7.10 -11.43 -2.11
N LYS A 117 7.36 -12.29 -3.11
CA LYS A 117 7.21 -13.76 -2.97
C LYS A 117 7.97 -14.38 -1.79
N PRO A 118 9.20 -13.96 -1.44
CA PRO A 118 9.87 -14.50 -0.25
C PRO A 118 9.12 -14.23 1.06
N SER A 119 8.54 -13.03 1.26
CA SER A 119 7.71 -12.74 2.42
C SER A 119 6.43 -13.59 2.40
N LEU A 120 5.76 -13.65 1.26
CA LEU A 120 4.52 -14.42 1.09
C LEU A 120 4.69 -15.92 1.39
N LYS A 121 5.86 -16.51 1.12
CA LYS A 121 6.15 -17.92 1.40
C LYS A 121 6.22 -18.27 2.88
N ILE A 122 6.45 -17.29 3.74
CA ILE A 122 6.61 -17.48 5.20
C ILE A 122 5.27 -17.28 5.89
N LEU A 123 4.43 -16.38 5.38
CA LEU A 123 3.13 -16.07 5.95
C LEU A 123 2.14 -17.23 5.81
N GLN A 124 1.32 -17.39 6.84
CA GLN A 124 0.22 -18.33 6.87
C GLN A 124 -1.10 -17.57 6.94
N ALA A 125 -2.11 -18.03 6.21
CA ALA A 125 -3.42 -17.40 6.18
C ALA A 125 -4.53 -18.46 6.08
N ARG A 126 -5.51 -18.42 6.99
CA ARG A 126 -6.60 -19.41 7.09
C ARG A 126 -7.47 -19.45 5.84
N GLN A 127 -7.81 -18.30 5.29
CA GLN A 127 -8.67 -18.15 4.12
C GLN A 127 -7.88 -17.97 2.81
N GLY A 128 -6.54 -17.87 2.90
CA GLY A 128 -5.67 -17.77 1.75
C GLY A 128 -5.24 -16.37 1.39
N ILE A 129 -5.01 -16.16 0.08
CA ILE A 129 -4.52 -14.91 -0.47
C ILE A 129 -5.50 -14.34 -1.49
N VAL A 130 -5.73 -13.03 -1.43
CA VAL A 130 -6.52 -12.26 -2.40
C VAL A 130 -5.57 -11.45 -3.27
N VAL A 131 -5.78 -11.50 -4.57
CA VAL A 131 -4.99 -10.77 -5.57
C VAL A 131 -5.91 -10.20 -6.65
N PRO A 132 -5.51 -9.14 -7.37
CA PRO A 132 -6.23 -8.68 -8.55
C PRO A 132 -6.24 -9.74 -9.65
N LYS A 133 -7.28 -9.70 -10.49
CA LYS A 133 -7.43 -10.61 -11.62
C LYS A 133 -6.17 -10.66 -12.50
N GLY A 134 -5.78 -11.88 -12.92
CA GLY A 134 -4.58 -12.15 -13.71
C GLY A 134 -3.33 -12.37 -12.87
N SER A 135 -3.38 -12.21 -11.53
CA SER A 135 -2.22 -12.33 -10.64
C SER A 135 -2.09 -13.68 -9.92
N ALA A 136 -3.10 -14.56 -9.96
CA ALA A 136 -3.08 -15.87 -9.30
C ALA A 136 -1.89 -16.74 -9.69
N SER A 137 -1.46 -16.68 -10.96
CA SER A 137 -0.30 -17.44 -11.45
C SER A 137 1.01 -17.11 -10.71
N LEU A 138 1.11 -15.90 -10.10
CA LEU A 138 2.28 -15.47 -9.35
C LEU A 138 2.34 -16.05 -7.94
N VAL A 139 1.19 -16.41 -7.36
CA VAL A 139 1.05 -16.75 -5.93
C VAL A 139 0.60 -18.19 -5.65
N ARG A 140 -0.03 -18.89 -6.62
CA ARG A 140 -0.62 -20.23 -6.40
C ARG A 140 0.34 -21.31 -5.86
N ARG A 141 1.67 -21.09 -5.95
CA ARG A 141 2.70 -22.04 -5.47
C ARG A 141 3.40 -21.54 -4.19
N LEU A 142 2.79 -20.60 -3.48
CA LEU A 142 3.41 -20.00 -2.28
C LEU A 142 2.94 -20.65 -0.97
N GLY A 143 2.03 -21.64 -1.02
CA GLY A 143 1.61 -22.42 0.16
C GLY A 143 0.27 -21.99 0.77
N PHE A 144 -0.42 -20.99 0.24
CA PHE A 144 -1.74 -20.60 0.72
C PHE A 144 -2.82 -21.64 0.40
N PRO A 145 -3.79 -21.87 1.29
CA PRO A 145 -4.86 -22.87 1.09
C PRO A 145 -5.79 -22.49 -0.08
N ALA A 146 -5.97 -21.21 -0.35
CA ALA A 146 -6.77 -20.70 -1.45
C ALA A 146 -6.15 -19.46 -2.08
N THR A 147 -6.45 -19.22 -3.35
CA THR A 147 -6.12 -17.99 -4.08
C THR A 147 -7.39 -17.42 -4.68
N HIS A 148 -7.76 -16.22 -4.25
CA HIS A 148 -8.95 -15.51 -4.70
C HIS A 148 -8.54 -14.38 -5.63
N GLU A 149 -9.06 -14.36 -6.85
CA GLU A 149 -8.87 -13.24 -7.78
C GLU A 149 -10.09 -12.33 -7.76
N MET A 150 -9.84 -11.02 -7.66
CA MET A 150 -10.88 -10.00 -7.67
C MET A 150 -10.73 -9.05 -8.86
N ARG A 151 -11.86 -8.67 -9.46
CA ARG A 151 -11.97 -7.52 -10.37
C ARG A 151 -12.34 -6.28 -9.57
N ILE A 152 -12.19 -5.12 -10.18
CA ILE A 152 -12.68 -3.87 -9.60
C ILE A 152 -14.16 -3.98 -9.27
N TRP A 153 -14.51 -3.59 -8.04
CA TRP A 153 -15.83 -3.65 -7.42
C TRP A 153 -16.33 -5.06 -7.04
N ASP A 154 -15.51 -6.10 -7.23
CA ASP A 154 -15.82 -7.39 -6.61
C ASP A 154 -15.77 -7.26 -5.08
N GLU A 155 -16.66 -7.98 -4.41
CA GLU A 155 -16.72 -8.11 -2.96
C GLU A 155 -16.60 -9.59 -2.57
N LEU A 156 -15.77 -9.89 -1.59
CA LEU A 156 -15.62 -11.20 -0.96
C LEU A 156 -15.90 -11.08 0.53
N ASN A 157 -16.67 -12.02 1.07
CA ASN A 157 -16.99 -12.07 2.49
C ASN A 157 -16.51 -13.39 3.12
N PHE A 158 -15.81 -13.29 4.24
CA PHE A 158 -15.28 -14.38 5.04
C PHE A 158 -15.86 -14.25 6.46
N GLY A 159 -17.10 -14.69 6.63
CA GLY A 159 -17.88 -14.41 7.84
C GLY A 159 -18.15 -12.91 7.96
N HIS A 160 -17.66 -12.29 9.03
CA HIS A 160 -17.80 -10.85 9.27
C HIS A 160 -16.65 -9.99 8.65
N LEU A 161 -15.70 -10.61 8.00
CA LEU A 161 -14.62 -9.92 7.30
C LEU A 161 -15.00 -9.73 5.82
N GLY A 162 -15.21 -8.50 5.39
CA GLY A 162 -15.52 -8.12 4.01
C GLY A 162 -14.32 -7.47 3.34
N ILE A 163 -14.07 -7.85 2.08
CA ILE A 163 -13.01 -7.29 1.23
C ILE A 163 -13.65 -6.79 -0.05
N ILE A 164 -13.42 -5.52 -0.39
CA ILE A 164 -13.88 -4.91 -1.64
C ILE A 164 -12.66 -4.44 -2.41
N HIS A 165 -12.55 -4.84 -3.68
CA HIS A 165 -11.48 -4.37 -4.56
C HIS A 165 -11.88 -3.04 -5.22
N THR A 166 -11.08 -2.01 -5.05
CA THR A 166 -11.38 -0.65 -5.52
C THR A 166 -10.49 -0.23 -6.69
N PRO A 167 -10.94 0.67 -7.56
CA PRO A 167 -10.10 1.20 -8.63
C PRO A 167 -8.94 2.04 -8.09
N SER A 168 -7.86 2.10 -8.87
CA SER A 168 -6.74 3.03 -8.70
C SER A 168 -6.26 3.54 -10.06
N HIS A 169 -5.47 4.60 -10.08
CA HIS A 169 -4.84 5.12 -11.30
C HIS A 169 -3.36 4.75 -11.32
N HIS A 170 -3.08 3.51 -11.69
CA HIS A 170 -1.75 2.91 -11.68
C HIS A 170 -1.59 1.89 -12.81
N TRP A 171 -0.73 0.90 -12.64
CA TRP A 171 -0.55 -0.22 -13.56
C TRP A 171 -0.15 -1.49 -12.81
N GLY A 172 -0.46 -2.67 -13.38
CA GLY A 172 -0.39 -3.94 -12.66
C GLY A 172 0.68 -4.91 -13.13
N ALA A 173 1.54 -4.54 -14.10
CA ALA A 173 2.49 -5.48 -14.67
C ALA A 173 3.63 -5.85 -13.71
N ARG A 174 3.98 -7.14 -13.65
CA ARG A 174 5.20 -7.63 -12.97
C ARG A 174 6.45 -7.35 -13.80
N PHE A 175 6.32 -7.47 -15.12
CA PHE A 175 7.35 -7.22 -16.13
C PHE A 175 6.75 -6.38 -17.26
N ILE A 176 7.59 -5.70 -18.05
CA ILE A 176 7.16 -4.72 -19.06
C ILE A 176 6.06 -5.22 -20.01
N HIS A 177 6.01 -6.52 -20.32
CA HIS A 177 5.01 -7.09 -21.23
C HIS A 177 3.82 -7.74 -20.51
N ASP A 178 3.76 -7.67 -19.20
CA ASP A 178 2.80 -8.40 -18.36
C ASP A 178 1.61 -7.48 -17.99
N THR A 179 1.02 -6.85 -19.01
CA THR A 179 0.02 -5.77 -18.88
C THR A 179 -1.42 -6.27 -18.67
N HIS A 180 -1.64 -7.58 -18.61
CA HIS A 180 -2.97 -8.19 -18.46
C HIS A 180 -3.46 -8.29 -17.01
N ARG A 181 -2.64 -7.89 -16.04
CA ARG A 181 -2.97 -7.97 -14.62
C ARG A 181 -3.71 -6.74 -14.17
N ASP A 182 -4.82 -6.95 -13.48
CA ASP A 182 -5.54 -5.88 -12.81
C ASP A 182 -4.73 -5.39 -11.59
N TYR A 183 -5.12 -4.25 -11.08
CA TYR A 183 -4.53 -3.54 -9.93
C TYR A 183 -5.60 -2.70 -9.26
N GLY A 184 -5.37 -2.30 -8.01
CA GLY A 184 -6.32 -1.46 -7.29
C GLY A 184 -5.98 -1.36 -5.81
N GLY A 185 -6.88 -0.76 -5.04
CA GLY A 185 -6.86 -0.76 -3.58
C GLY A 185 -7.83 -1.78 -3.00
N TYR A 186 -7.93 -1.82 -1.69
CA TYR A 186 -8.91 -2.63 -0.98
C TYR A 186 -9.59 -1.84 0.12
N ILE A 187 -10.89 -2.04 0.28
CA ILE A 187 -11.58 -1.73 1.53
C ILE A 187 -11.68 -3.04 2.31
N VAL A 188 -11.16 -3.03 3.53
CA VAL A 188 -11.26 -4.13 4.50
C VAL A 188 -12.25 -3.72 5.57
N ARG A 189 -13.33 -4.50 5.74
CA ARG A 189 -14.38 -4.23 6.72
C ARG A 189 -14.50 -5.38 7.71
N ALA A 190 -14.58 -5.05 9.01
CA ALA A 190 -14.96 -6.01 10.03
C ALA A 190 -15.70 -5.30 11.18
N GLY A 191 -16.90 -5.78 11.50
CA GLY A 191 -17.82 -5.06 12.39
C GLY A 191 -18.20 -3.70 11.81
N GLU A 192 -18.04 -2.64 12.61
CA GLU A 192 -18.36 -1.26 12.23
C GLU A 192 -17.13 -0.49 11.68
N LYS A 193 -15.98 -1.15 11.54
CA LYS A 193 -14.74 -0.51 11.08
C LYS A 193 -14.44 -0.83 9.63
N SER A 194 -14.01 0.20 8.90
CA SER A 194 -13.57 0.12 7.52
C SER A 194 -12.21 0.77 7.34
N VAL A 195 -11.28 0.04 6.74
CA VAL A 195 -9.95 0.53 6.38
C VAL A 195 -9.78 0.46 4.86
N PHE A 196 -9.54 1.59 4.24
CA PHE A 196 -9.19 1.68 2.83
C PHE A 196 -7.68 1.68 2.68
N HIS A 197 -7.14 0.69 1.98
CA HIS A 197 -5.76 0.65 1.53
C HIS A 197 -5.73 1.03 0.05
N CYS A 198 -5.20 2.20 -0.26
CA CYS A 198 -5.23 2.75 -1.62
C CYS A 198 -4.48 1.88 -2.65
N GLY A 199 -3.45 1.12 -2.21
CA GLY A 199 -2.43 0.63 -3.12
C GLY A 199 -1.66 1.81 -3.71
N ASP A 200 -1.02 1.60 -4.87
CA ASP A 200 -0.39 2.69 -5.61
C ASP A 200 -1.38 3.36 -6.54
N SER A 201 -1.36 4.69 -6.54
CA SER A 201 -2.24 5.49 -7.41
C SER A 201 -1.72 6.90 -7.60
N ALA A 202 -1.87 7.45 -8.80
CA ALA A 202 -1.96 8.89 -8.99
C ALA A 202 -3.32 9.37 -8.52
N TYR A 203 -3.48 10.70 -8.32
CA TYR A 203 -4.79 11.29 -8.07
C TYR A 203 -5.73 11.12 -9.29
N PHE A 204 -6.99 10.74 -9.02
CA PHE A 204 -8.04 10.60 -10.03
C PHE A 204 -9.44 10.74 -9.40
N ASP A 205 -10.45 11.00 -10.23
CA ASP A 205 -11.83 11.25 -9.77
C ASP A 205 -12.50 10.03 -9.10
N GLY A 206 -11.93 8.85 -9.24
CA GLY A 206 -12.45 7.62 -8.63
C GLY A 206 -12.44 7.63 -7.11
N PHE A 207 -11.63 8.46 -6.46
CA PHE A 207 -11.67 8.60 -4.99
C PHE A 207 -13.04 9.09 -4.50
N SER A 208 -13.63 10.05 -5.19
CA SER A 208 -15.00 10.51 -4.90
C SER A 208 -16.05 9.42 -5.16
N GLU A 209 -15.85 8.55 -6.17
CA GLU A 209 -16.74 7.42 -6.41
C GLU A 209 -16.64 6.37 -5.30
N ILE A 210 -15.42 6.06 -4.83
CA ILE A 210 -15.19 5.13 -3.73
C ILE A 210 -15.89 5.65 -2.47
N GLY A 211 -15.69 6.92 -2.10
CA GLY A 211 -16.30 7.54 -0.92
C GLY A 211 -17.83 7.64 -0.99
N LYS A 212 -18.42 7.80 -2.19
CA LYS A 212 -19.89 7.77 -2.36
C LYS A 212 -20.49 6.37 -2.20
N ARG A 213 -19.70 5.32 -2.43
CA ARG A 213 -20.15 3.92 -2.35
C ARG A 213 -19.97 3.32 -0.97
N HIS A 214 -18.96 3.80 -0.24
CA HIS A 214 -18.55 3.17 1.01
C HIS A 214 -18.12 4.21 2.03
N ASP A 215 -18.64 4.10 3.25
CA ASP A 215 -18.14 4.85 4.39
C ASP A 215 -16.77 4.31 4.79
N ILE A 216 -15.77 5.19 4.87
CA ILE A 216 -14.38 4.85 5.18
C ILE A 216 -13.97 5.52 6.49
N ASP A 217 -13.54 4.71 7.46
CA ASP A 217 -13.01 5.23 8.70
C ASP A 217 -11.57 5.68 8.52
N ILE A 218 -10.71 4.83 7.97
CA ILE A 218 -9.28 5.06 7.85
C ILE A 218 -8.84 4.86 6.41
N ALA A 219 -8.11 5.84 5.87
CA ALA A 219 -7.52 5.79 4.54
C ALA A 219 -5.98 5.69 4.66
N LEU A 220 -5.41 4.58 4.16
CA LEU A 220 -3.97 4.39 4.01
C LEU A 220 -3.58 4.91 2.63
N MET A 221 -2.91 6.08 2.58
CA MET A 221 -2.71 6.85 1.36
C MET A 221 -1.22 6.93 0.97
N PRO A 222 -0.85 6.60 -0.28
CA PRO A 222 0.54 6.74 -0.75
C PRO A 222 0.91 8.22 -0.90
N ILE A 223 2.11 8.57 -0.40
CA ILE A 223 2.63 9.95 -0.47
C ILE A 223 4.05 10.03 -1.05
N GLY A 224 4.61 8.93 -1.58
CA GLY A 224 5.97 8.87 -2.12
C GLY A 224 6.02 8.44 -3.59
N ALA A 225 7.22 8.38 -4.16
CA ALA A 225 7.51 8.04 -5.56
C ALA A 225 6.88 9.00 -6.59
N TYR A 226 6.51 10.22 -6.19
CA TYR A 226 5.90 11.23 -7.08
C TYR A 226 6.91 11.96 -7.96
N GLU A 227 8.21 11.87 -7.65
CA GLU A 227 9.28 12.33 -8.51
C GLU A 227 9.75 11.25 -9.48
N SER A 228 10.46 11.64 -10.54
CA SER A 228 11.03 10.65 -11.47
C SER A 228 11.93 9.63 -10.75
N PRO A 229 12.00 8.35 -11.18
CA PRO A 229 11.59 7.85 -12.50
C PRO A 229 10.10 7.57 -12.69
N SER A 230 9.33 7.25 -11.63
CA SER A 230 7.91 6.92 -11.73
C SER A 230 7.05 8.15 -12.00
N GLY A 231 7.04 9.09 -11.04
CA GLY A 231 6.39 10.40 -11.21
C GLY A 231 4.88 10.42 -10.98
N ARG A 232 4.31 11.62 -11.11
CA ARG A 232 2.89 11.91 -10.79
C ARG A 232 1.87 11.29 -11.75
N ASP A 233 2.30 10.74 -12.85
CA ASP A 233 1.41 10.04 -13.77
C ASP A 233 0.84 8.74 -13.17
N VAL A 234 1.54 8.19 -12.16
CA VAL A 234 1.20 6.90 -11.52
C VAL A 234 1.27 6.92 -9.99
N HIS A 235 1.78 8.00 -9.39
CA HIS A 235 1.83 8.22 -7.95
C HIS A 235 1.39 9.63 -7.60
N MET A 236 0.62 9.80 -6.53
CA MET A 236 0.25 11.12 -6.05
C MET A 236 1.33 11.70 -5.12
N ASN A 237 1.47 13.03 -5.13
CA ASN A 237 2.24 13.75 -4.15
C ASN A 237 1.43 13.94 -2.84
N PRO A 238 2.04 14.42 -1.75
CA PRO A 238 1.34 14.58 -0.48
C PRO A 238 0.09 15.45 -0.54
N GLU A 239 0.10 16.55 -1.29
CA GLU A 239 -1.06 17.45 -1.45
C GLU A 239 -2.22 16.76 -2.19
N GLU A 240 -1.88 15.95 -3.19
CA GLU A 240 -2.87 15.13 -3.90
C GLU A 240 -3.43 14.02 -3.03
N ALA A 241 -2.62 13.44 -2.12
CA ALA A 241 -3.08 12.45 -1.15
C ALA A 241 -4.08 13.07 -0.15
N VAL A 242 -3.85 14.30 0.32
CA VAL A 242 -4.80 15.06 1.15
C VAL A 242 -6.09 15.34 0.38
N ARG A 243 -6.00 15.73 -0.88
CA ARG A 243 -7.17 15.94 -1.74
C ARG A 243 -7.95 14.63 -1.93
N ALA A 244 -7.28 13.53 -2.23
CA ALA A 244 -7.91 12.22 -2.38
C ALA A 244 -8.59 11.76 -1.08
N PHE A 245 -7.96 12.01 0.08
CA PHE A 245 -8.55 11.77 1.40
C PHE A 245 -9.86 12.56 1.60
N ALA A 246 -9.87 13.82 1.20
CA ALA A 246 -11.08 14.64 1.27
C ALA A 246 -12.19 14.11 0.32
N ASP A 247 -11.84 13.72 -0.89
CA ASP A 247 -12.76 13.15 -1.88
C ASP A 247 -13.34 11.79 -1.43
N LEU A 248 -12.56 10.99 -0.69
CA LEU A 248 -13.00 9.74 -0.06
C LEU A 248 -13.99 9.99 1.08
N GLY A 249 -13.97 11.16 1.71
CA GLY A 249 -14.74 11.43 2.93
C GLY A 249 -14.31 10.59 4.14
N ALA A 250 -13.10 10.07 4.14
CA ALA A 250 -12.57 9.27 5.24
C ALA A 250 -12.35 10.10 6.52
N LYS A 251 -12.35 9.43 7.69
CA LYS A 251 -12.22 10.13 8.98
C LYS A 251 -10.78 10.38 9.36
N VAL A 252 -9.87 9.43 9.03
CA VAL A 252 -8.43 9.50 9.36
C VAL A 252 -7.60 9.14 8.14
N LEU A 253 -6.50 9.88 7.92
CA LEU A 253 -5.46 9.62 6.94
C LEU A 253 -4.22 9.08 7.64
N ILE A 254 -3.73 7.93 7.18
CA ILE A 254 -2.42 7.36 7.55
C ILE A 254 -1.58 7.29 6.29
N PRO A 255 -0.43 7.98 6.21
CA PRO A 255 0.40 7.95 5.02
C PRO A 255 1.19 6.64 4.89
N MET A 256 1.44 6.25 3.66
CA MET A 256 2.26 5.08 3.30
C MET A 256 3.12 5.34 2.05
N HIS A 257 3.86 4.34 1.61
CA HIS A 257 4.66 4.33 0.38
C HIS A 257 5.75 5.41 0.35
N TYR A 258 6.32 5.74 1.50
CA TYR A 258 7.42 6.68 1.68
C TYR A 258 8.48 6.10 2.63
N GLY A 259 9.66 6.71 2.66
CA GLY A 259 10.67 6.47 3.70
C GLY A 259 11.32 5.07 3.69
N THR A 260 10.74 4.06 3.06
CA THR A 260 11.21 2.67 3.11
C THR A 260 12.13 2.32 1.93
N PHE A 261 11.71 2.57 0.72
CA PHE A 261 12.51 2.38 -0.49
C PHE A 261 12.61 3.71 -1.24
N PRO A 262 13.81 4.14 -1.67
CA PRO A 262 13.95 5.32 -2.53
C PRO A 262 13.50 4.96 -3.95
N LEU A 263 12.25 5.22 -4.30
CA LEU A 263 11.66 4.92 -5.61
C LEU A 263 11.51 6.17 -6.49
N GLY A 264 11.64 7.36 -5.90
CA GLY A 264 11.64 8.65 -6.58
C GLY A 264 12.86 9.50 -6.22
N ASN A 265 12.98 10.66 -6.86
CA ASN A 265 14.04 11.62 -6.59
C ASN A 265 13.73 12.58 -5.43
N GLU A 266 12.52 12.53 -4.88
CA GLU A 266 12.14 13.33 -3.72
C GLU A 266 13.03 13.03 -2.51
N PRO A 267 13.40 14.02 -1.68
CA PRO A 267 14.07 13.81 -0.40
C PRO A 267 13.31 12.88 0.51
N HIS A 268 14.03 12.12 1.33
CA HIS A 268 13.45 11.04 2.15
C HIS A 268 12.39 11.55 3.15
N GLU A 269 12.61 12.73 3.71
CA GLU A 269 11.73 13.34 4.72
C GLU A 269 10.64 14.23 4.11
N GLU A 270 10.84 14.72 2.89
CA GLU A 270 9.95 15.68 2.22
C GLU A 270 8.49 15.21 2.15
N PRO A 271 8.17 13.93 1.85
CA PRO A 271 6.76 13.52 1.76
C PRO A 271 5.95 13.80 3.02
N VAL A 272 6.52 13.51 4.20
CA VAL A 272 5.83 13.75 5.48
C VAL A 272 5.75 15.23 5.79
N GLU A 273 6.81 15.99 5.59
CA GLU A 273 6.82 17.42 5.80
C GLU A 273 5.74 18.12 4.98
N ARG A 274 5.66 17.81 3.68
CA ARG A 274 4.64 18.36 2.78
C ARG A 274 3.23 17.93 3.16
N LEU A 275 3.03 16.67 3.57
CA LEU A 275 1.74 16.19 4.06
C LEU A 275 1.27 17.00 5.26
N LEU A 276 2.13 17.19 6.27
CA LEU A 276 1.81 17.94 7.48
C LEU A 276 1.55 19.42 7.20
N MET A 277 2.34 20.05 6.33
CA MET A 277 2.12 21.41 5.89
C MET A 277 0.77 21.60 5.19
N GLU A 278 0.39 20.67 4.32
CA GLU A 278 -0.90 20.73 3.61
C GLU A 278 -2.08 20.47 4.56
N ALA A 279 -1.93 19.53 5.49
CA ALA A 279 -2.94 19.25 6.50
C ALA A 279 -3.17 20.46 7.42
N ASP A 280 -2.10 21.15 7.84
CA ASP A 280 -2.17 22.38 8.62
C ASP A 280 -2.86 23.50 7.84
N ARG A 281 -2.45 23.72 6.59
CA ARG A 281 -3.04 24.73 5.70
C ARG A 281 -4.56 24.54 5.53
N LEU A 282 -5.05 23.30 5.59
CA LEU A 282 -6.47 22.97 5.45
C LEU A 282 -7.19 22.80 6.78
N GLY A 283 -6.51 22.94 7.93
CA GLY A 283 -7.08 22.80 9.26
C GLY A 283 -7.56 21.38 9.59
N ILE A 284 -6.84 20.35 9.09
CA ILE A 284 -7.18 18.93 9.29
C ILE A 284 -6.03 18.12 9.91
N SER A 285 -5.08 18.79 10.56
CA SER A 285 -3.91 18.12 11.16
C SER A 285 -4.28 17.01 12.14
N GLU A 286 -5.39 17.15 12.86
CA GLU A 286 -5.93 16.17 13.81
C GLU A 286 -6.44 14.89 13.13
N LYS A 287 -6.67 14.91 11.80
CA LYS A 287 -7.09 13.75 11.01
C LYS A 287 -5.92 12.99 10.40
N VAL A 288 -4.69 13.49 10.54
CA VAL A 288 -3.50 12.86 9.98
C VAL A 288 -2.73 12.17 11.10
N LEU A 289 -2.57 10.85 11.00
CA LEU A 289 -1.79 10.04 11.92
C LEU A 289 -0.55 9.49 11.22
N ILE A 290 0.63 9.96 11.63
CA ILE A 290 1.90 9.45 11.09
C ILE A 290 2.27 8.17 11.85
N PRO A 291 2.32 7.00 11.18
CA PRO A 291 2.65 5.75 11.84
C PRO A 291 4.15 5.64 12.09
N GLU A 292 4.52 5.06 13.22
CA GLU A 292 5.87 4.53 13.45
C GLU A 292 5.88 3.04 13.07
N GLU A 293 6.95 2.58 12.40
CA GLU A 293 7.02 1.19 11.96
C GLU A 293 6.99 0.22 13.15
N GLY A 294 6.11 -0.77 13.09
CA GLY A 294 5.93 -1.80 14.11
C GLY A 294 5.07 -1.38 15.30
N VAL A 295 4.77 -0.10 15.46
CA VAL A 295 3.90 0.41 16.53
C VAL A 295 2.44 0.37 16.08
N GLY A 296 1.59 -0.33 16.82
CA GLY A 296 0.16 -0.43 16.53
C GLY A 296 -0.59 0.84 16.93
N ILE A 297 -1.36 1.39 16.03
CA ILE A 297 -2.32 2.48 16.28
C ILE A 297 -3.71 1.84 16.43
N GLU A 298 -4.41 2.09 17.52
CA GLU A 298 -5.81 1.68 17.72
C GLU A 298 -6.77 2.86 17.48
N TRP A 299 -7.74 2.64 16.64
CA TRP A 299 -8.73 3.65 16.27
C TRP A 299 -10.18 3.14 16.37
#